data_52d15570ef90bb312c64c1d1ff084773
#
_entry.id   52d15570ef90bb312c64c1d1ff084773
#
_cell.length_a   1.000
_cell.length_b   1.000
_cell.length_c   1.000
_cell.angle_alpha   90.00
_cell.angle_beta   90.00
_cell.angle_gamma   90.00
#
_symmetry.space_group_name_H-M   'P 1'
#
loop_
_entity.id
_entity.type
_entity.pdbx_description
1 polymer ?
#
loop_
_entity_poly.entity_id
_entity_poly.type
_entity_poly.pdbx_seq_one_letter_code
_entity_poly.pdbx_strand_id
1 'polypeptide(L)'
;MKQQKKGTIIFTSSTAGLNGFPYRSPYSASKWGIHGFMKTLAMEAGPFGIRANAIAPGCVEGARIDGVIEREAAKKKTTPDVIREAYKSGTSLKTFVKVEDIASMALFLASDQASRISGQVIAVDGHTENPDPKI
;
A
#
# COMPACT_ATOMS: atom_id res chain seq x y z
N MET A 1 -21.27 -5.50 -12.56
CA MET A 1 -20.05 -5.85 -13.31
C MET A 1 -20.22 -7.09 -14.18
N LYS A 2 -20.59 -8.27 -13.66
CA LYS A 2 -20.73 -9.50 -14.49
C LYS A 2 -21.69 -9.32 -15.67
N GLN A 3 -22.88 -8.75 -15.43
CA GLN A 3 -23.86 -8.47 -16.49
C GLN A 3 -23.36 -7.47 -17.54
N GLN A 4 -22.59 -6.46 -17.10
CA GLN A 4 -21.99 -5.43 -17.96
C GLN A 4 -20.74 -5.92 -18.71
N LYS A 5 -20.22 -7.10 -18.36
CA LYS A 5 -18.95 -7.65 -18.86
C LYS A 5 -17.79 -6.66 -18.82
N LYS A 6 -17.80 -5.76 -17.83
CA LYS A 6 -16.78 -4.73 -17.60
C LYS A 6 -16.76 -4.36 -16.12
N GLY A 7 -15.57 -4.18 -15.57
CA GLY A 7 -15.40 -3.67 -14.22
C GLY A 7 -13.95 -3.66 -13.77
N THR A 8 -13.69 -2.91 -12.71
CA THR A 8 -12.42 -2.95 -12.00
C THR A 8 -12.65 -2.95 -10.50
N ILE A 9 -11.87 -3.73 -9.80
CA ILE A 9 -11.88 -3.84 -8.34
C ILE A 9 -10.47 -3.48 -7.88
N ILE A 10 -10.35 -2.51 -6.97
CA ILE A 10 -9.09 -2.04 -6.44
C ILE A 10 -9.10 -2.24 -4.92
N PHE A 11 -8.15 -3.03 -4.45
CA PHE A 11 -7.95 -3.27 -3.02
C PHE A 11 -6.89 -2.31 -2.47
N THR A 12 -7.10 -1.80 -1.27
CA THR A 12 -6.08 -1.07 -0.54
C THR A 12 -5.32 -2.01 0.38
N SER A 13 -4.08 -2.33 0.00
CA SER A 13 -3.14 -3.09 0.80
C SER A 13 -2.20 -2.17 1.59
N SER A 14 -0.95 -2.51 1.69
CA SER A 14 0.13 -1.76 2.36
C SER A 14 1.47 -2.38 1.97
N THR A 15 2.57 -1.66 2.13
CA THR A 15 3.93 -2.24 2.12
C THR A 15 4.11 -3.36 3.15
N ALA A 16 3.31 -3.39 4.23
CA ALA A 16 3.25 -4.51 5.17
C ALA A 16 2.66 -5.80 4.58
N GLY A 17 2.07 -5.75 3.40
CA GLY A 17 1.68 -6.91 2.60
C GLY A 17 2.76 -7.37 1.61
N LEU A 18 3.86 -6.62 1.49
CA LEU A 18 4.99 -6.92 0.61
C LEU A 18 6.25 -7.30 1.41
N ASN A 19 6.38 -6.75 2.62
CA ASN A 19 7.54 -6.91 3.50
C ASN A 19 7.10 -7.42 4.86
N GLY A 20 8.05 -8.03 5.60
CA GLY A 20 7.88 -8.27 7.03
C GLY A 20 7.82 -6.94 7.79
N PHE A 21 6.93 -6.85 8.80
CA PHE A 21 6.78 -5.64 9.62
C PHE A 21 6.82 -6.04 11.09
N PRO A 22 7.93 -5.80 11.82
CA PRO A 22 8.07 -6.15 13.21
C PRO A 22 6.95 -5.58 14.07
N TYR A 23 6.50 -6.36 15.06
CA TYR A 23 5.45 -5.99 16.03
C TYR A 23 4.07 -5.69 15.42
N ARG A 24 3.82 -6.06 14.15
CA ARG A 24 2.56 -5.84 13.43
C ARG A 24 2.04 -7.11 12.73
N SER A 25 2.32 -8.29 13.28
CA SER A 25 1.97 -9.57 12.65
C SER A 25 0.50 -9.71 12.23
N PRO A 26 -0.54 -9.31 13.04
CA PRO A 26 -1.92 -9.41 12.59
C PRO A 26 -2.24 -8.48 11.41
N TYR A 27 -1.67 -7.27 11.42
CA TYR A 27 -1.83 -6.32 10.33
C TYR A 27 -1.16 -6.83 9.05
N SER A 28 0.09 -7.29 9.15
CA SER A 28 0.80 -7.88 8.01
C SER A 28 0.05 -9.08 7.45
N ALA A 29 -0.40 -10.01 8.30
CA ALA A 29 -1.18 -11.17 7.86
C ALA A 29 -2.44 -10.75 7.08
N SER A 30 -3.17 -9.72 7.56
CA SER A 30 -4.35 -9.21 6.86
C SER A 30 -4.02 -8.63 5.50
N LYS A 31 -2.88 -7.92 5.37
CA LYS A 31 -2.47 -7.28 4.12
C LYS A 31 -1.90 -8.29 3.10
N TRP A 32 -1.18 -9.32 3.57
CA TRP A 32 -0.80 -10.46 2.74
C TRP A 32 -2.02 -11.25 2.26
N GLY A 33 -3.02 -11.46 3.13
CA GLY A 33 -4.27 -12.12 2.78
C GLY A 33 -5.04 -11.42 1.65
N ILE A 34 -5.03 -10.08 1.63
CA ILE A 34 -5.61 -9.29 0.53
C ILE A 34 -4.98 -9.65 -0.81
N HIS A 35 -3.66 -9.88 -0.87
CA HIS A 35 -2.98 -10.22 -2.12
C HIS A 35 -3.44 -11.58 -2.66
N GLY A 36 -3.52 -12.59 -1.80
CA GLY A 36 -4.03 -13.91 -2.20
C GLY A 36 -5.47 -13.84 -2.67
N PHE A 37 -6.34 -13.18 -1.90
CA PHE A 37 -7.74 -13.00 -2.26
C PHE A 37 -7.90 -12.23 -3.59
N MET A 38 -7.20 -11.11 -3.75
CA MET A 38 -7.26 -10.30 -4.98
C MET A 38 -6.81 -11.08 -6.21
N LYS A 39 -5.72 -11.85 -6.12
CA LYS A 39 -5.22 -12.67 -7.24
C LYS A 39 -6.22 -13.77 -7.63
N THR A 40 -6.80 -14.43 -6.66
CA THR A 40 -7.86 -15.43 -6.90
C THR A 40 -9.05 -14.78 -7.57
N LEU A 41 -9.53 -13.64 -7.04
CA LEU A 41 -10.65 -12.91 -7.63
C LEU A 41 -10.35 -12.42 -9.07
N ALA A 42 -9.12 -12.03 -9.35
CA ALA A 42 -8.71 -11.64 -10.71
C ALA A 42 -8.86 -12.81 -11.70
N MET A 43 -8.54 -14.04 -11.28
CA MET A 43 -8.73 -15.24 -12.09
C MET A 43 -10.21 -15.59 -12.29
N GLU A 44 -10.99 -15.54 -11.20
CA GLU A 44 -12.42 -15.90 -11.24
C GLU A 44 -13.27 -14.87 -11.98
N ALA A 45 -12.93 -13.58 -11.88
CA ALA A 45 -13.70 -12.49 -12.47
C ALA A 45 -13.22 -12.12 -13.90
N GLY A 46 -12.01 -12.50 -14.27
CA GLY A 46 -11.41 -12.20 -15.58
C GLY A 46 -12.26 -12.64 -16.77
N PRO A 47 -12.85 -13.85 -16.79
CA PRO A 47 -13.74 -14.29 -17.87
C PRO A 47 -14.97 -13.41 -18.10
N PHE A 48 -15.31 -12.57 -17.10
CA PHE A 48 -16.40 -11.60 -17.20
C PHE A 48 -15.94 -10.17 -17.54
N GLY A 49 -14.68 -10.00 -17.99
CA GLY A 49 -14.12 -8.68 -18.31
C GLY A 49 -13.88 -7.80 -17.07
N ILE A 50 -13.73 -8.41 -15.90
CA ILE A 50 -13.51 -7.68 -14.63
C ILE A 50 -12.05 -7.85 -14.23
N ARG A 51 -11.38 -6.74 -13.94
CA ARG A 51 -10.01 -6.72 -13.45
C ARG A 51 -9.99 -6.54 -11.92
N ALA A 52 -9.03 -7.13 -11.26
CA ALA A 52 -8.80 -6.92 -9.83
C ALA A 52 -7.31 -6.66 -9.58
N ASN A 53 -7.00 -5.59 -8.87
CA ASN A 53 -5.64 -5.19 -8.52
C ASN A 53 -5.59 -4.67 -7.07
N ALA A 54 -4.42 -4.57 -6.50
CA ALA A 54 -4.20 -3.96 -5.20
C ALA A 54 -3.18 -2.83 -5.29
N ILE A 55 -3.42 -1.74 -4.57
CA ILE A 55 -2.42 -0.70 -4.31
C ILE A 55 -1.85 -0.97 -2.93
N ALA A 56 -0.53 -0.93 -2.80
CA ALA A 56 0.20 -1.07 -1.55
C ALA A 56 0.88 0.25 -1.19
N PRO A 57 0.20 1.15 -0.46
CA PRO A 57 0.78 2.40 -0.02
C PRO A 57 1.93 2.19 0.97
N GLY A 58 2.92 3.09 0.91
CA GLY A 58 3.91 3.29 1.96
C GLY A 58 3.39 4.17 3.09
N CYS A 59 4.29 4.96 3.68
CA CYS A 59 3.93 5.98 4.66
C CYS A 59 3.26 7.16 3.94
N VAL A 60 1.95 7.28 4.07
CA VAL A 60 1.16 8.36 3.47
C VAL A 60 1.08 9.52 4.45
N GLU A 61 1.41 10.73 3.99
CA GLU A 61 1.31 11.97 4.79
C GLU A 61 -0.10 12.19 5.35
N GLY A 62 -0.19 12.73 6.55
CA GLY A 62 -1.44 13.08 7.21
C GLY A 62 -1.52 12.63 8.67
N ALA A 63 -2.60 13.01 9.33
CA ALA A 63 -2.80 12.84 10.78
C ALA A 63 -2.60 11.39 11.27
N ARG A 64 -2.85 10.40 10.41
CA ARG A 64 -2.67 8.98 10.80
C ARG A 64 -1.21 8.63 11.02
N ILE A 65 -0.32 9.01 10.10
CA ILE A 65 1.11 8.72 10.24
C ILE A 65 1.74 9.61 11.32
N ASP A 66 1.27 10.85 11.45
CA ASP A 66 1.72 11.76 12.50
C ASP A 66 1.46 11.16 13.88
N GLY A 67 0.26 10.67 14.13
CA GLY A 67 -0.06 9.99 15.39
C GLY A 67 0.70 8.67 15.62
N VAL A 68 1.15 7.98 14.57
CA VAL A 68 2.06 6.81 14.71
C VAL A 68 3.44 7.29 15.13
N ILE A 69 3.96 8.31 14.48
CA ILE A 69 5.29 8.91 14.74
C ILE A 69 5.37 9.43 16.18
N GLU A 70 4.36 10.18 16.63
CA GLU A 70 4.29 10.72 18.00
C GLU A 70 4.34 9.61 19.06
N ARG A 71 3.53 8.56 18.90
CA ARG A 71 3.52 7.42 19.83
C ARG A 71 4.86 6.66 19.85
N GLU A 72 5.47 6.51 18.69
CA GLU A 72 6.77 5.84 18.59
C GLU A 72 7.89 6.71 19.21
N ALA A 73 7.88 8.00 18.98
CA ALA A 73 8.80 8.96 19.59
C ALA A 73 8.72 8.91 21.12
N ALA A 74 7.52 8.95 21.67
CA ALA A 74 7.29 8.83 23.11
C ALA A 74 7.83 7.51 23.67
N LYS A 75 7.56 6.37 22.98
CA LYS A 75 8.04 5.05 23.39
C LYS A 75 9.57 4.93 23.37
N LYS A 76 10.21 5.51 22.35
CA LYS A 76 11.67 5.49 22.16
C LYS A 76 12.40 6.63 22.90
N LYS A 77 11.66 7.49 23.60
CA LYS A 77 12.20 8.68 24.32
C LYS A 77 13.01 9.59 23.39
N THR A 78 12.51 9.86 22.21
CA THR A 78 13.08 10.72 21.18
C THR A 78 12.07 11.74 20.65
N THR A 79 12.40 12.49 19.63
CA THR A 79 11.49 13.48 19.03
C THR A 79 10.75 12.91 17.81
N PRO A 80 9.54 13.43 17.48
CA PRO A 80 8.82 13.05 16.28
C PRO A 80 9.63 13.25 15.00
N ASP A 81 10.46 14.28 14.92
CA ASP A 81 11.30 14.56 13.74
C ASP A 81 12.32 13.46 13.48
N VAL A 82 12.97 12.94 14.55
CA VAL A 82 13.91 11.82 14.43
C VAL A 82 13.21 10.58 13.87
N ILE A 83 12.00 10.27 14.37
CA ILE A 83 11.22 9.16 13.86
C ILE A 83 10.80 9.39 12.39
N ARG A 84 10.35 10.59 12.06
CA ARG A 84 9.94 10.96 10.70
C ARG A 84 11.08 10.79 9.70
N GLU A 85 12.25 11.30 10.01
CA GLU A 85 13.42 11.16 9.15
C GLU A 85 13.88 9.71 9.04
N ALA A 86 13.79 8.93 10.10
CA ALA A 86 14.06 7.49 10.03
C ALA A 86 13.11 6.76 9.07
N TYR A 87 11.81 7.04 9.10
CA TYR A 87 10.85 6.47 8.14
C TYR A 87 11.17 6.88 6.70
N LYS A 88 11.51 8.15 6.45
CA LYS A 88 11.94 8.60 5.12
C LYS A 88 13.22 7.91 4.67
N SER A 89 14.22 7.79 5.56
CA SER A 89 15.48 7.13 5.24
C SER A 89 15.32 5.66 4.84
N GLY A 90 14.24 5.02 5.26
CA GLY A 90 13.87 3.65 4.89
C GLY A 90 13.33 3.49 3.47
N THR A 91 13.17 4.59 2.72
CA THR A 91 12.76 4.56 1.31
C THR A 91 13.86 5.08 0.41
N SER A 92 13.95 4.62 -0.86
CA SER A 92 14.98 5.13 -1.78
C SER A 92 14.72 6.57 -2.21
N LEU A 93 13.46 7.01 -2.30
CA LEU A 93 13.12 8.40 -2.65
C LEU A 93 13.23 9.37 -1.46
N LYS A 94 13.51 8.87 -0.24
CA LYS A 94 13.66 9.67 0.99
C LYS A 94 12.47 10.59 1.27
N THR A 95 11.26 10.12 0.98
CA THR A 95 10.03 10.91 1.12
C THR A 95 8.87 10.06 1.60
N PHE A 96 7.84 10.72 2.11
CA PHE A 96 6.52 10.14 2.30
C PHE A 96 5.71 10.25 1.00
N VAL A 97 4.68 9.41 0.89
CA VAL A 97 3.72 9.40 -0.20
C VAL A 97 2.60 10.39 0.12
N LYS A 98 2.12 11.11 -0.88
CA LYS A 98 0.95 11.97 -0.76
C LYS A 98 -0.33 11.20 -1.05
N VAL A 99 -1.46 11.70 -0.55
CA VAL A 99 -2.78 11.13 -0.84
C VAL A 99 -3.08 11.13 -2.34
N GLU A 100 -2.63 12.18 -3.02
CA GLU A 100 -2.79 12.36 -4.47
C GLU A 100 -2.04 11.31 -5.28
N ASP A 101 -0.90 10.81 -4.79
CA ASP A 101 -0.14 9.74 -5.45
C ASP A 101 -0.96 8.44 -5.47
N ILE A 102 -1.62 8.13 -4.35
CA ILE A 102 -2.50 6.96 -4.25
C ILE A 102 -3.74 7.13 -5.13
N ALA A 103 -4.34 8.32 -5.11
CA ALA A 103 -5.52 8.62 -5.92
C ALA A 103 -5.20 8.53 -7.43
N SER A 104 -4.06 9.05 -7.85
CA SER A 104 -3.60 8.99 -9.25
C SER A 104 -3.42 7.54 -9.72
N MET A 105 -2.82 6.68 -8.89
CA MET A 105 -2.69 5.25 -9.20
C MET A 105 -4.06 4.56 -9.26
N ALA A 106 -4.98 4.90 -8.37
CA ALA A 106 -6.34 4.35 -8.39
C ALA A 106 -7.09 4.77 -9.67
N LEU A 107 -6.99 6.03 -10.08
CA LEU A 107 -7.57 6.53 -11.32
C LEU A 107 -6.98 5.84 -12.55
N PHE A 108 -5.65 5.67 -12.60
CA PHE A 108 -5.00 4.92 -13.67
C PHE A 108 -5.53 3.48 -13.75
N LEU A 109 -5.55 2.76 -12.63
CA LEU A 109 -6.06 1.39 -12.59
C LEU A 109 -7.54 1.27 -12.95
N ALA A 110 -8.34 2.31 -12.67
CA ALA A 110 -9.76 2.37 -13.04
C ALA A 110 -9.97 2.66 -14.53
N SER A 111 -9.00 3.26 -15.20
CA SER A 111 -9.10 3.70 -16.60
C SER A 111 -8.91 2.55 -17.60
N ASP A 112 -9.26 2.81 -18.86
CA ASP A 112 -9.03 1.88 -19.97
C ASP A 112 -7.53 1.75 -20.32
N GLN A 113 -6.68 2.68 -19.90
CA GLN A 113 -5.22 2.58 -20.04
C GLN A 113 -4.65 1.36 -19.30
N ALA A 114 -5.28 0.95 -18.21
CA ALA A 114 -4.92 -0.23 -17.44
C ALA A 114 -5.67 -1.50 -17.88
N SER A 115 -6.23 -1.54 -19.10
CA SER A 115 -7.10 -2.63 -19.58
C SER A 115 -6.44 -4.02 -19.56
N ARG A 116 -5.14 -4.13 -19.54
CA ARG A 116 -4.37 -5.38 -19.47
C ARG A 116 -3.70 -5.62 -18.11
N ILE A 117 -3.99 -4.79 -17.11
CA ILE A 117 -3.44 -4.91 -15.77
C ILE A 117 -4.50 -5.55 -14.87
N SER A 118 -4.25 -6.80 -14.44
CA SER A 118 -5.10 -7.56 -13.52
C SER A 118 -4.24 -8.52 -12.69
N GLY A 119 -4.61 -8.79 -11.45
CA GLY A 119 -3.88 -9.65 -10.53
C GLY A 119 -2.59 -9.03 -9.99
N GLN A 120 -2.40 -7.71 -10.14
CA GLN A 120 -1.16 -7.04 -9.75
C GLN A 120 -1.28 -6.35 -8.38
N VAL A 121 -0.18 -6.35 -7.65
CA VAL A 121 0.01 -5.51 -6.47
C VAL A 121 1.00 -4.42 -6.84
N ILE A 122 0.56 -3.18 -6.76
CA ILE A 122 1.38 -2.03 -7.16
C ILE A 122 1.72 -1.22 -5.93
N ALA A 123 3.01 -1.16 -5.60
CA ALA A 123 3.50 -0.33 -4.53
C ALA A 123 3.49 1.15 -4.96
N VAL A 124 2.99 2.01 -4.08
CA VAL A 124 3.11 3.47 -4.16
C VAL A 124 3.70 3.90 -2.83
N ASP A 125 5.01 3.85 -2.71
CA ASP A 125 5.69 3.86 -1.41
C ASP A 125 7.06 4.55 -1.42
N GLY A 126 7.50 5.09 -2.55
CA GLY A 126 8.84 5.65 -2.70
C GLY A 126 9.96 4.61 -2.69
N HIS A 127 9.63 3.35 -2.96
CA HIS A 127 10.49 2.16 -2.88
C HIS A 127 11.00 1.94 -1.45
N THR A 128 10.20 1.23 -0.66
CA THR A 128 10.55 0.85 0.72
C THR A 128 11.67 -0.21 0.69
N GLU A 129 12.86 0.20 1.12
CA GLU A 129 14.05 -0.65 1.26
C GLU A 129 14.12 -1.27 2.66
N ASN A 130 13.73 -0.48 3.67
CA ASN A 130 13.69 -0.91 5.06
C ASN A 130 12.40 -0.45 5.74
N PRO A 131 11.43 -1.34 5.97
CA PRO A 131 10.16 -1.00 6.59
C PRO A 131 10.26 -0.71 8.10
N ASP A 132 11.37 -1.03 8.73
CA ASP A 132 11.63 -0.81 10.17
C ASP A 132 13.04 -0.20 10.34
N PRO A 133 13.23 1.05 9.94
CA PRO A 133 14.52 1.72 10.11
C PRO A 133 14.85 1.83 11.60
N LYS A 134 16.00 1.27 11.98
CA LYS A 134 16.48 1.32 13.36
C LYS A 134 16.98 2.72 13.67
N ILE A 135 16.60 3.21 14.84
CA ILE A 135 17.01 4.51 15.39
C ILE A 135 17.83 4.23 16.65
#